data_3a70da92f40f55401a05e7630b4f1639
#
_entry.id   3a70da92f40f55401a05e7630b4f1639
#
_cell.length_a   1.000
_cell.length_b   1.000
_cell.length_c   1.000
_cell.angle_alpha   90.00
_cell.angle_beta   90.00
_cell.angle_gamma   90.00
#
_symmetry.space_group_name_H-M   'P 1'
#
loop_
_entity.id
_entity.type
_entity.pdbx_description
1 polymer ?
#
loop_
_entity_poly.entity_id
_entity_poly.type
_entity_poly.pdbx_seq_one_letter_code
_entity_poly.pdbx_strand_id
1 'polypeptide(L)'
;MHNKKKTFTRILPLALSSAIAMGLSQSAMAAIVLYDDQEGTTFSTDGYFNTFYVHSKVDSNVDGGRYDRNQSRVKMGFLPNYIGFNFSKQVGDLKLGGRSSFWVTINDSETNGTESGIDVRQFYATVANDEWGEVLFGKDFGLFARSNILLDEMLTGYGQVSDTLGLVDGGGVSFGNIGTGYPYPFPSAQVTYRSPVMSGLRVAVGIMDPVDTSSDTNAALNKAYQDTPRFETEITYQFEAAGTQFHTWLGGMQQSSDNTDSSVKSVDSKGVSYGVQAKMGNLSITASGFQAEGINPFYTNNAGEALLRETDSDGYLLQGSYRFGKNRVALSYGTTEDEGNGLGSAADFETRGIGLFHSVNDNLTLVAELNEVEVRGRKGNPLQEDTRTFAIGAALSF
;
A
#
# COMPACT_ATOMS: atom_id res chain seq x y z
N MET A 1 36.23 55.74 6.33
CA MET A 1 35.53 55.05 5.25
C MET A 1 35.13 53.70 5.74
N HIS A 2 33.86 53.55 6.18
CA HIS A 2 33.32 52.30 6.75
C HIS A 2 32.54 51.56 5.63
N ASN A 3 33.06 50.43 5.26
CA ASN A 3 32.42 49.56 4.24
C ASN A 3 31.42 48.64 4.95
N LYS A 4 30.13 48.95 4.86
CA LYS A 4 29.05 48.08 5.32
C LYS A 4 28.86 46.96 4.32
N LYS A 5 29.25 45.73 4.67
CA LYS A 5 28.84 44.52 3.95
C LYS A 5 27.33 44.31 4.14
N LYS A 6 26.57 44.47 3.07
CA LYS A 6 25.17 44.07 3.03
C LYS A 6 25.10 42.53 2.93
N THR A 7 24.65 41.90 4.01
CA THR A 7 24.29 40.47 4.01
C THR A 7 22.98 40.34 3.28
N PHE A 8 23.04 39.82 2.05
CA PHE A 8 21.85 39.41 1.33
C PHE A 8 21.43 38.05 1.90
N THR A 9 20.37 38.04 2.71
CA THR A 9 19.64 36.82 3.04
C THR A 9 18.90 36.39 1.77
N ARG A 10 19.47 35.47 1.00
CA ARG A 10 18.78 34.81 -0.09
C ARG A 10 17.77 33.84 0.56
N ILE A 11 16.49 34.18 0.45
CA ILE A 11 15.41 33.24 0.61
C ILE A 11 15.56 32.27 -0.58
N LEU A 12 16.07 31.06 -0.31
CA LEU A 12 15.95 29.96 -1.28
C LEU A 12 14.46 29.73 -1.51
N PRO A 13 13.98 29.76 -2.75
CA PRO A 13 12.71 29.13 -3.04
C PRO A 13 12.90 27.64 -2.74
N LEU A 14 12.19 27.11 -1.73
CA LEU A 14 11.94 25.68 -1.65
C LEU A 14 11.28 25.31 -2.98
N ALA A 15 12.09 24.79 -3.91
CA ALA A 15 11.54 23.99 -4.98
C ALA A 15 10.90 22.79 -4.28
N LEU A 16 9.58 22.85 -4.05
CA LEU A 16 8.78 21.68 -3.81
C LEU A 16 8.96 20.81 -5.05
N SER A 17 10.02 19.99 -5.05
CA SER A 17 10.04 18.83 -5.91
C SER A 17 8.75 18.12 -5.59
N SER A 18 7.90 17.97 -6.60
CA SER A 18 6.79 17.03 -6.60
C SER A 18 7.37 15.59 -6.62
N ALA A 19 8.25 15.27 -5.65
CA ALA A 19 8.24 13.95 -5.10
C ALA A 19 6.76 13.78 -4.72
N ILE A 20 6.10 12.82 -5.31
CA ILE A 20 4.85 12.33 -4.79
C ILE A 20 5.16 12.10 -3.31
N ALA A 21 4.82 13.07 -2.49
CA ALA A 21 4.67 12.84 -1.10
C ALA A 21 3.59 11.77 -1.08
N MET A 22 4.02 10.51 -1.01
CA MET A 22 3.17 9.50 -0.43
C MET A 22 2.61 10.19 0.78
N GLY A 23 1.30 10.14 0.98
CA GLY A 23 0.62 10.78 2.10
C GLY A 23 1.03 10.21 3.46
N LEU A 24 2.31 9.92 3.61
CA LEU A 24 2.98 9.71 4.88
C LEU A 24 3.02 11.08 5.56
N SER A 25 1.91 11.43 6.19
CA SER A 25 1.82 12.56 7.12
C SER A 25 2.57 12.25 8.43
N GLN A 26 3.70 11.59 8.31
CA GLN A 26 4.74 11.48 9.32
C GLN A 26 5.99 12.03 8.67
N SER A 27 6.59 13.02 9.28
CA SER A 27 7.84 13.71 8.97
C SER A 27 8.30 13.45 7.54
N ALA A 28 8.21 14.42 6.65
CA ALA A 28 8.74 14.29 5.31
C ALA A 28 10.12 13.63 5.45
N MET A 29 10.22 12.37 5.03
CA MET A 29 11.49 11.65 5.08
C MET A 29 12.45 12.46 4.22
N ALA A 30 13.42 13.12 4.86
CA ALA A 30 14.35 13.96 4.16
C ALA A 30 15.29 13.04 3.39
N ALA A 31 15.00 12.85 2.10
CA ALA A 31 15.88 12.09 1.22
C ALA A 31 17.31 12.68 1.30
N ILE A 32 18.30 11.82 1.39
CA ILE A 32 19.70 12.23 1.34
C ILE A 32 20.02 12.62 -0.09
N VAL A 33 20.37 13.90 -0.30
CA VAL A 33 20.82 14.40 -1.60
C VAL A 33 22.25 13.89 -1.83
N LEU A 34 22.43 13.07 -2.85
CA LEU A 34 23.71 12.51 -3.26
C LEU A 34 24.42 13.39 -4.28
N TYR A 35 23.64 14.07 -5.11
CA TYR A 35 24.14 14.99 -6.14
C TYR A 35 23.12 16.10 -6.40
N ASP A 36 23.64 17.32 -6.56
CA ASP A 36 22.89 18.50 -6.96
C ASP A 36 23.84 19.41 -7.76
N ASP A 37 23.56 19.61 -9.06
CA ASP A 37 24.37 20.51 -9.90
C ASP A 37 24.01 21.99 -9.74
N GLN A 38 22.99 22.29 -8.92
CA GLN A 38 22.43 23.64 -8.74
C GLN A 38 21.88 24.27 -10.05
N GLU A 39 21.84 23.52 -11.11
CA GLU A 39 21.30 23.89 -12.43
C GLU A 39 19.99 23.14 -12.75
N GLY A 40 19.48 22.42 -11.75
CA GLY A 40 18.18 21.72 -11.80
C GLY A 40 18.26 20.20 -11.93
N THR A 41 19.46 19.60 -11.84
CA THR A 41 19.62 18.15 -11.76
C THR A 41 19.86 17.73 -10.32
N THR A 42 19.03 16.82 -9.79
CA THR A 42 19.24 16.23 -8.46
C THR A 42 19.18 14.71 -8.52
N PHE A 43 20.01 14.08 -7.69
CA PHE A 43 19.94 12.65 -7.43
C PHE A 43 19.95 12.43 -5.91
N SER A 44 18.97 11.69 -5.40
CA SER A 44 18.80 11.47 -3.96
C SER A 44 18.42 10.04 -3.64
N THR A 45 18.59 9.66 -2.38
CA THR A 45 18.18 8.35 -1.85
C THR A 45 17.33 8.53 -0.62
N ASP A 46 16.38 7.63 -0.44
CA ASP A 46 15.55 7.46 0.74
C ASP A 46 15.48 5.99 1.14
N GLY A 47 15.16 5.71 2.38
CA GLY A 47 15.06 4.33 2.84
C GLY A 47 14.21 4.18 4.08
N TYR A 48 13.71 2.96 4.28
CA TYR A 48 12.93 2.56 5.43
C TYR A 48 13.37 1.18 5.91
N PHE A 49 13.71 1.08 7.18
CA PHE A 49 14.13 -0.15 7.84
C PHE A 49 13.31 -0.36 9.09
N ASN A 50 12.73 -1.52 9.26
CA ASN A 50 11.98 -1.84 10.47
C ASN A 50 12.17 -3.32 10.84
N THR A 51 11.98 -3.59 12.13
CA THR A 51 12.01 -4.95 12.69
C THR A 51 11.18 -4.97 13.96
N PHE A 52 10.43 -6.03 14.16
CA PHE A 52 9.55 -6.25 15.30
C PHE A 52 9.83 -7.62 15.93
N TYR A 53 9.86 -7.67 17.25
CA TYR A 53 9.54 -8.89 17.98
C TYR A 53 8.03 -9.06 17.98
N VAL A 54 7.56 -10.25 17.68
CA VAL A 54 6.15 -10.57 17.50
C VAL A 54 5.80 -11.81 18.29
N HIS A 55 4.69 -11.78 19.00
CA HIS A 55 4.10 -12.92 19.67
C HIS A 55 2.65 -13.07 19.25
N SER A 56 2.31 -14.17 18.59
CA SER A 56 0.97 -14.48 18.11
C SER A 56 0.40 -15.66 18.89
N LYS A 57 -0.85 -15.52 19.33
CA LYS A 57 -1.69 -16.61 19.81
C LYS A 57 -2.71 -16.92 18.72
N VAL A 58 -2.67 -18.15 18.25
CA VAL A 58 -3.56 -18.67 17.20
C VAL A 58 -4.55 -19.64 17.83
N ASP A 59 -5.82 -19.51 17.45
CA ASP A 59 -6.90 -20.45 17.68
C ASP A 59 -7.59 -20.65 16.33
N SER A 60 -7.38 -21.81 15.70
CA SER A 60 -7.75 -22.02 14.30
C SER A 60 -8.11 -23.47 14.02
N ASN A 61 -9.11 -23.68 13.16
CA ASN A 61 -9.45 -24.98 12.61
C ASN A 61 -8.85 -25.23 11.21
N VAL A 62 -7.92 -24.40 10.77
CA VAL A 62 -7.21 -24.61 9.51
C VAL A 62 -6.41 -25.90 9.57
N ASP A 63 -6.59 -26.75 8.56
CA ASP A 63 -5.95 -28.07 8.50
C ASP A 63 -4.41 -27.94 8.39
N GLY A 64 -3.71 -28.91 8.96
CA GLY A 64 -2.26 -28.97 9.03
C GLY A 64 -1.71 -29.29 10.42
N GLY A 65 -2.61 -29.53 11.41
CA GLY A 65 -2.24 -29.97 12.75
C GLY A 65 -1.64 -28.86 13.63
N ARG A 66 -1.85 -27.62 13.27
CA ARG A 66 -1.35 -26.44 14.00
C ARG A 66 -2.48 -25.58 14.56
N TYR A 67 -3.54 -26.18 15.04
CA TYR A 67 -4.75 -25.50 15.48
C TYR A 67 -4.45 -24.40 16.51
N ASP A 68 -4.29 -24.78 17.74
CA ASP A 68 -4.05 -23.85 18.84
C ASP A 68 -2.56 -23.79 19.16
N ARG A 69 -1.96 -22.62 19.00
CA ARG A 69 -0.54 -22.45 19.31
C ARG A 69 -0.16 -21.02 19.68
N ASN A 70 0.99 -20.89 20.29
CA ASN A 70 1.67 -19.61 20.45
C ASN A 70 2.94 -19.62 19.60
N GLN A 71 3.17 -18.53 18.89
CA GLN A 71 4.31 -18.38 18.01
C GLN A 71 5.03 -17.06 18.28
N SER A 72 6.35 -17.13 18.48
CA SER A 72 7.20 -15.95 18.60
C SER A 72 8.15 -15.84 17.41
N ARG A 73 8.24 -14.65 16.83
CA ARG A 73 9.04 -14.38 15.63
C ARG A 73 9.75 -13.03 15.74
N VAL A 74 10.78 -12.84 14.91
CA VAL A 74 11.35 -11.54 14.61
C VAL A 74 11.13 -11.29 13.13
N LYS A 75 10.31 -10.27 12.79
CA LYS A 75 9.84 -10.03 11.42
C LYS A 75 9.80 -8.53 11.13
N MET A 76 9.81 -8.18 9.86
CA MET A 76 9.46 -6.82 9.44
C MET A 76 7.95 -6.58 9.53
N GLY A 77 7.57 -5.32 9.61
CA GLY A 77 6.17 -4.88 9.69
C GLY A 77 5.50 -4.73 8.33
N PHE A 78 4.34 -4.07 8.36
CA PHE A 78 3.46 -3.89 7.21
C PHE A 78 4.13 -3.12 6.05
N LEU A 79 4.72 -1.96 6.31
CA LEU A 79 5.55 -1.30 5.30
C LEU A 79 6.90 -2.03 5.20
N PRO A 80 7.19 -2.69 4.07
CA PRO A 80 8.43 -3.46 3.96
C PRO A 80 9.68 -2.60 3.95
N ASN A 81 10.82 -3.21 4.27
CA ASN A 81 12.13 -2.56 4.19
C ASN A 81 12.49 -2.25 2.73
N TYR A 82 13.02 -1.05 2.49
CA TYR A 82 13.44 -0.66 1.14
C TYR A 82 14.55 0.40 1.14
N ILE A 83 15.23 0.49 0.02
CA ILE A 83 16.06 1.62 -0.38
C ILE A 83 15.55 2.12 -1.74
N GLY A 84 15.35 3.43 -1.85
CA GLY A 84 14.90 4.12 -3.05
C GLY A 84 15.92 5.12 -3.57
N PHE A 85 15.98 5.29 -4.88
CA PHE A 85 16.77 6.30 -5.57
C PHE A 85 15.86 7.15 -6.44
N ASN A 86 16.06 8.46 -6.38
CA ASN A 86 15.26 9.43 -7.09
C ASN A 86 16.14 10.29 -7.98
N PHE A 87 15.65 10.58 -9.15
CA PHE A 87 16.27 11.49 -10.12
C PHE A 87 15.29 12.60 -10.45
N SER A 88 15.77 13.83 -10.61
CA SER A 88 14.99 14.96 -11.12
C SER A 88 15.88 15.86 -11.95
N LYS A 89 15.37 16.36 -13.08
CA LYS A 89 16.05 17.32 -13.95
C LYS A 89 15.06 18.29 -14.58
N GLN A 90 15.36 19.59 -14.48
CA GLN A 90 14.62 20.62 -15.22
C GLN A 90 15.22 20.80 -16.63
N VAL A 91 14.38 20.74 -17.66
CA VAL A 91 14.78 20.94 -19.06
C VAL A 91 13.78 21.87 -19.73
N GLY A 92 14.08 23.15 -19.81
CA GLY A 92 13.12 24.15 -20.23
C GLY A 92 11.94 24.22 -19.27
N ASP A 93 10.74 24.06 -19.79
CA ASP A 93 9.47 24.00 -19.03
C ASP A 93 9.10 22.57 -18.60
N LEU A 94 9.88 21.56 -18.98
CA LEU A 94 9.67 20.17 -18.62
C LEU A 94 10.47 19.79 -17.39
N LYS A 95 9.82 19.07 -16.46
CA LYS A 95 10.45 18.39 -15.34
C LYS A 95 10.52 16.90 -15.66
N LEU A 96 11.73 16.39 -15.78
CA LEU A 96 12.00 14.96 -15.91
C LEU A 96 12.22 14.37 -14.52
N GLY A 97 11.66 13.23 -14.25
CA GLY A 97 11.81 12.53 -12.98
C GLY A 97 12.02 11.04 -13.18
N GLY A 98 12.42 10.38 -12.12
CA GLY A 98 12.51 8.93 -12.08
C GLY A 98 12.70 8.42 -10.67
N ARG A 99 12.24 7.21 -10.42
CA ARG A 99 12.43 6.50 -9.16
C ARG A 99 12.74 5.03 -9.44
N SER A 100 13.70 4.50 -8.70
CA SER A 100 13.88 3.05 -8.53
C SER A 100 13.88 2.72 -7.06
N SER A 101 13.17 1.67 -6.63
CA SER A 101 13.16 1.22 -5.25
C SER A 101 13.29 -0.30 -5.17
N PHE A 102 14.15 -0.72 -4.25
CA PHE A 102 14.51 -2.11 -4.02
C PHE A 102 13.97 -2.50 -2.65
N TRP A 103 13.01 -3.41 -2.65
CA TRP A 103 12.29 -3.84 -1.46
C TRP A 103 12.79 -5.23 -1.07
N VAL A 104 12.99 -5.45 0.22
CA VAL A 104 13.52 -6.71 0.73
C VAL A 104 12.73 -7.17 1.96
N THR A 105 12.54 -8.49 2.09
CA THR A 105 12.12 -9.08 3.35
C THR A 105 13.34 -9.44 4.19
N ILE A 106 13.21 -9.28 5.52
CA ILE A 106 14.16 -9.81 6.49
C ILE A 106 13.60 -11.03 7.20
N ASN A 107 12.40 -11.47 6.82
CA ASN A 107 11.75 -12.60 7.46
C ASN A 107 12.42 -13.89 7.03
N ASP A 108 12.73 -14.75 8.01
CA ASP A 108 13.28 -16.07 7.76
C ASP A 108 12.16 -17.10 7.58
N SER A 109 12.38 -18.07 6.71
CA SER A 109 11.54 -19.24 6.64
C SER A 109 11.83 -20.16 7.84
N GLU A 110 10.85 -21.01 8.19
CA GLU A 110 11.02 -21.97 9.27
C GLU A 110 12.00 -23.11 8.95
N THR A 111 12.18 -23.40 7.66
CA THR A 111 12.93 -24.57 7.21
C THR A 111 14.26 -24.23 6.56
N ASN A 112 14.35 -23.11 5.87
CA ASN A 112 15.49 -22.77 5.01
C ASN A 112 16.25 -21.51 5.46
N GLY A 113 15.91 -20.92 6.62
CA GLY A 113 16.47 -19.63 7.03
C GLY A 113 15.99 -18.48 6.18
N THR A 114 16.90 -17.71 5.61
CA THR A 114 16.58 -16.45 4.92
C THR A 114 15.76 -16.67 3.66
N GLU A 115 14.60 -16.02 3.60
CA GLU A 115 13.85 -15.83 2.36
C GLU A 115 14.61 -14.82 1.50
N SER A 116 14.96 -15.20 0.29
CA SER A 116 15.78 -14.39 -0.59
C SER A 116 14.96 -13.74 -1.71
N GLY A 117 15.32 -12.52 -2.03
CA GLY A 117 14.80 -11.81 -3.19
C GLY A 117 14.78 -10.31 -2.99
N ILE A 118 15.03 -9.61 -4.08
CA ILE A 118 14.78 -8.17 -4.18
C ILE A 118 13.52 -8.00 -5.01
N ASP A 119 12.50 -7.40 -4.40
CA ASP A 119 11.28 -7.03 -5.11
C ASP A 119 11.40 -5.59 -5.60
N VAL A 120 11.31 -5.40 -6.90
CA VAL A 120 11.33 -4.07 -7.53
C VAL A 120 9.91 -3.58 -7.71
N ARG A 121 9.40 -2.83 -6.72
CA ARG A 121 8.03 -2.31 -6.74
C ARG A 121 7.90 -1.01 -7.52
N GLN A 122 8.95 -0.22 -7.59
CA GLN A 122 8.97 1.04 -8.35
C GLN A 122 10.21 1.09 -9.22
N PHE A 123 10.01 1.28 -10.52
CA PHE A 123 11.04 1.53 -11.51
C PHE A 123 10.40 2.28 -12.68
N TYR A 124 10.36 3.60 -12.57
CA TYR A 124 9.64 4.43 -13.52
C TYR A 124 10.35 5.74 -13.80
N ALA A 125 9.99 6.35 -14.92
CA ALA A 125 10.31 7.74 -15.23
C ALA A 125 9.04 8.57 -15.34
N THR A 126 9.19 9.90 -15.18
CA THR A 126 8.12 10.87 -15.34
C THR A 126 8.56 12.01 -16.23
N VAL A 127 7.61 12.56 -16.99
CA VAL A 127 7.70 13.84 -17.65
C VAL A 127 6.54 14.69 -17.17
N ALA A 128 6.82 15.87 -16.67
CA ALA A 128 5.80 16.75 -16.09
C ALA A 128 5.95 18.19 -16.58
N ASN A 129 4.85 18.90 -16.56
CA ASN A 129 4.75 20.33 -16.82
C ASN A 129 3.59 20.90 -15.99
N ASP A 130 3.72 22.13 -15.51
CA ASP A 130 2.73 22.74 -14.62
C ASP A 130 1.37 22.99 -15.32
N GLU A 131 1.33 23.10 -16.64
CA GLU A 131 0.11 23.36 -17.41
C GLU A 131 -0.72 22.09 -17.66
N TRP A 132 -0.04 20.98 -18.05
CA TRP A 132 -0.75 19.75 -18.44
C TRP A 132 -0.59 18.60 -17.44
N GLY A 133 0.29 18.70 -16.44
CA GLY A 133 0.45 17.68 -15.40
C GLY A 133 1.64 16.75 -15.63
N GLU A 134 1.46 15.46 -15.40
CA GLU A 134 2.53 14.46 -15.39
C GLU A 134 2.13 13.20 -16.15
N VAL A 135 3.07 12.67 -16.92
CA VAL A 135 3.01 11.30 -17.48
C VAL A 135 4.11 10.48 -16.82
N LEU A 136 3.70 9.37 -16.21
CA LEU A 136 4.56 8.33 -15.66
C LEU A 136 4.57 7.13 -16.61
N PHE A 137 5.73 6.53 -16.81
CA PHE A 137 5.89 5.28 -17.54
C PHE A 137 6.93 4.39 -16.88
N GLY A 138 6.59 3.12 -16.70
CA GLY A 138 7.39 2.14 -16.00
C GLY A 138 6.56 1.34 -14.98
N LYS A 139 7.17 0.87 -13.90
CA LYS A 139 6.52 0.10 -12.84
C LYS A 139 6.28 0.97 -11.61
N ASP A 140 5.02 1.08 -11.18
CA ASP A 140 4.60 1.77 -9.93
C ASP A 140 3.35 1.09 -9.38
N PHE A 141 2.95 1.46 -8.17
CA PHE A 141 1.68 1.04 -7.58
C PHE A 141 0.51 1.43 -8.47
N GLY A 142 -0.51 0.56 -8.51
CA GLY A 142 -1.79 0.84 -9.17
C GLY A 142 -2.48 2.09 -8.60
N LEU A 143 -3.53 2.53 -9.28
CA LEU A 143 -4.36 3.67 -8.85
C LEU A 143 -5.56 3.19 -8.02
N PHE A 144 -6.12 2.01 -8.33
CA PHE A 144 -7.21 1.41 -7.56
C PHE A 144 -6.74 1.04 -6.15
N ALA A 145 -7.45 1.50 -5.13
CA ALA A 145 -7.11 1.37 -3.71
C ALA A 145 -5.76 2.01 -3.27
N ARG A 146 -5.14 2.84 -4.11
CA ARG A 146 -3.87 3.51 -3.80
C ARG A 146 -3.97 4.39 -2.55
N SER A 147 -4.95 5.29 -2.51
CA SER A 147 -5.14 6.17 -1.35
C SER A 147 -5.62 5.41 -0.11
N ASN A 148 -6.29 4.27 -0.25
CA ASN A 148 -6.68 3.43 0.89
C ASN A 148 -5.45 2.99 1.69
N ILE A 149 -4.42 2.46 1.02
CA ILE A 149 -3.19 2.02 1.71
C ILE A 149 -2.30 3.20 2.12
N LEU A 150 -2.16 4.24 1.29
CA LEU A 150 -1.27 5.35 1.59
C LEU A 150 -1.75 6.22 2.76
N LEU A 151 -3.05 6.20 3.06
CA LEU A 151 -3.67 6.94 4.15
C LEU A 151 -4.07 6.03 5.33
N ASP A 152 -3.63 4.77 5.32
CA ASP A 152 -3.79 3.86 6.44
C ASP A 152 -3.01 4.37 7.66
N GLU A 153 -3.71 4.63 8.76
CA GLU A 153 -3.13 5.18 10.00
C GLU A 153 -2.16 4.19 10.68
N MET A 154 -2.20 2.90 10.32
CA MET A 154 -1.33 1.85 10.85
C MET A 154 -0.18 1.46 9.90
N LEU A 155 -0.03 2.16 8.75
CA LEU A 155 0.91 1.79 7.68
C LEU A 155 2.35 1.52 8.16
N THR A 156 2.84 2.28 9.14
CA THR A 156 4.20 2.13 9.69
C THR A 156 4.29 1.22 10.92
N GLY A 157 3.19 0.54 11.25
CA GLY A 157 3.11 -0.46 12.30
C GLY A 157 3.54 -1.85 11.84
N TYR A 158 3.28 -2.83 12.71
CA TYR A 158 3.49 -4.23 12.36
C TYR A 158 2.36 -4.74 11.46
N GLY A 159 1.11 -4.43 11.81
CA GLY A 159 -0.07 -4.89 11.09
C GLY A 159 -0.53 -6.30 11.47
N GLN A 160 -1.61 -6.74 10.85
CA GLN A 160 -2.20 -8.04 11.11
C GLN A 160 -1.42 -9.18 10.43
N VAL A 161 -1.49 -10.36 11.04
CA VAL A 161 -1.08 -11.64 10.44
C VAL A 161 -2.20 -12.66 10.64
N SER A 162 -2.61 -13.30 9.55
CA SER A 162 -3.61 -14.36 9.54
C SER A 162 -2.92 -15.70 9.37
N ASP A 163 -3.36 -16.69 10.15
CA ASP A 163 -2.89 -18.08 10.02
C ASP A 163 -3.45 -18.74 8.76
N THR A 164 -4.69 -18.43 8.42
CA THR A 164 -5.33 -18.87 7.16
C THR A 164 -4.50 -18.45 5.93
N LEU A 165 -3.86 -17.28 5.98
CA LEU A 165 -3.00 -16.78 4.90
C LEU A 165 -1.53 -17.25 5.05
N GLY A 166 -1.21 -18.06 6.06
CA GLY A 166 0.15 -18.53 6.29
C GLY A 166 1.13 -17.45 6.77
N LEU A 167 0.64 -16.36 7.37
CA LEU A 167 1.46 -15.20 7.71
C LEU A 167 2.02 -15.24 9.14
N VAL A 168 1.49 -16.10 10.01
CA VAL A 168 1.96 -16.24 11.41
C VAL A 168 3.33 -16.88 11.45
N ASP A 169 3.47 -18.00 10.75
CA ASP A 169 4.70 -18.76 10.63
C ASP A 169 5.46 -18.41 9.34
N GLY A 170 6.68 -18.92 9.20
CA GLY A 170 7.45 -18.81 7.96
C GLY A 170 7.90 -17.41 7.59
N GLY A 171 8.27 -17.25 6.33
CA GLY A 171 8.79 -16.01 5.74
C GLY A 171 7.72 -14.98 5.37
N GLY A 172 6.43 -15.30 5.48
CA GLY A 172 5.34 -14.40 5.12
C GLY A 172 5.40 -13.05 5.83
N VAL A 173 5.06 -11.98 5.12
CA VAL A 173 5.05 -10.62 5.67
C VAL A 173 3.68 -10.30 6.26
N SER A 174 3.61 -9.32 7.16
CA SER A 174 2.34 -8.77 7.61
C SER A 174 1.59 -8.11 6.44
N PHE A 175 0.26 -8.26 6.42
CA PHE A 175 -0.58 -7.61 5.41
C PHE A 175 -1.14 -6.26 5.88
N GLY A 176 -0.90 -5.85 7.12
CA GLY A 176 -1.52 -4.64 7.66
C GLY A 176 -3.04 -4.75 7.62
N ASN A 177 -3.70 -3.85 6.92
CA ASN A 177 -5.13 -3.91 6.66
C ASN A 177 -5.48 -4.36 5.22
N ILE A 178 -4.50 -4.83 4.46
CA ILE A 178 -4.75 -5.47 3.16
C ILE A 178 -5.62 -6.70 3.36
N GLY A 179 -6.71 -6.81 2.59
CA GLY A 179 -7.69 -7.89 2.72
C GLY A 179 -8.63 -7.76 3.90
N THR A 180 -8.54 -6.66 4.68
CA THR A 180 -9.48 -6.30 5.74
C THR A 180 -9.86 -4.82 5.65
N GLY A 181 -10.43 -4.44 4.50
CA GLY A 181 -10.91 -3.09 4.21
C GLY A 181 -10.49 -2.53 2.86
N TYR A 182 -9.43 -3.07 2.25
CA TYR A 182 -9.00 -2.74 0.88
C TYR A 182 -8.04 -3.79 0.32
N PRO A 183 -8.00 -3.97 -1.02
CA PRO A 183 -6.97 -4.77 -1.67
C PRO A 183 -5.68 -3.95 -1.87
N TYR A 184 -4.55 -4.64 -1.94
CA TYR A 184 -3.25 -4.03 -2.22
C TYR A 184 -3.15 -3.55 -3.67
N PRO A 185 -2.86 -2.25 -3.92
CA PRO A 185 -2.65 -1.70 -5.26
C PRO A 185 -1.33 -2.21 -5.85
N PHE A 186 -1.32 -3.44 -6.32
CA PHE A 186 -0.10 -4.16 -6.67
C PHE A 186 0.73 -3.41 -7.74
N PRO A 187 2.06 -3.29 -7.58
CA PRO A 187 2.91 -2.63 -8.56
C PRO A 187 2.89 -3.33 -9.91
N SER A 188 2.56 -2.59 -10.95
CA SER A 188 2.45 -3.11 -12.33
C SER A 188 3.16 -2.18 -13.31
N ALA A 189 3.60 -2.72 -14.45
CA ALA A 189 4.02 -1.91 -15.58
C ALA A 189 2.84 -1.06 -16.05
N GLN A 190 3.09 0.24 -16.31
CA GLN A 190 2.01 1.18 -16.57
C GLN A 190 2.46 2.40 -17.35
N VAL A 191 1.49 3.03 -18.01
CA VAL A 191 1.56 4.42 -18.43
C VAL A 191 0.41 5.15 -17.76
N THR A 192 0.74 6.12 -16.90
CA THR A 192 -0.24 6.83 -16.09
C THR A 192 -0.11 8.33 -16.29
N TYR A 193 -1.23 8.97 -16.62
CA TYR A 193 -1.35 10.43 -16.63
C TYR A 193 -1.93 10.91 -15.30
N ARG A 194 -1.39 12.00 -14.78
CA ARG A 194 -1.89 12.73 -13.61
C ARG A 194 -2.08 14.20 -13.96
N SER A 195 -3.29 14.73 -13.78
CA SER A 195 -3.57 16.15 -14.02
C SER A 195 -2.76 17.05 -13.07
N PRO A 196 -2.60 18.35 -13.40
CA PRO A 196 -2.26 19.35 -12.40
C PRO A 196 -3.27 19.35 -11.25
N VAL A 197 -2.89 19.89 -10.10
CA VAL A 197 -3.83 20.10 -8.99
C VAL A 197 -4.68 21.35 -9.29
N MET A 198 -5.97 21.17 -9.45
CA MET A 198 -6.94 22.21 -9.77
C MET A 198 -7.81 22.53 -8.55
N SER A 199 -7.46 23.54 -7.79
CA SER A 199 -8.18 23.90 -6.54
C SER A 199 -8.35 22.72 -5.58
N GLY A 200 -7.31 21.89 -5.45
CA GLY A 200 -7.32 20.70 -4.59
C GLY A 200 -7.75 19.40 -5.28
N LEU A 201 -8.37 19.47 -6.46
CA LEU A 201 -8.74 18.32 -7.26
C LEU A 201 -7.57 17.83 -8.10
N ARG A 202 -7.33 16.52 -8.13
CA ARG A 202 -6.40 15.85 -9.03
C ARG A 202 -7.06 14.59 -9.61
N VAL A 203 -6.85 14.34 -10.88
CA VAL A 203 -7.33 13.17 -11.60
C VAL A 203 -6.12 12.38 -12.11
N ALA A 204 -6.11 11.08 -11.91
CA ALA A 204 -5.15 10.16 -12.49
C ALA A 204 -5.90 9.10 -13.31
N VAL A 205 -5.36 8.77 -14.48
CA VAL A 205 -5.84 7.67 -15.32
C VAL A 205 -4.63 6.91 -15.85
N GLY A 206 -4.72 5.58 -15.85
CA GLY A 206 -3.61 4.74 -16.26
C GLY A 206 -4.07 3.50 -17.03
N ILE A 207 -3.21 3.07 -17.93
CA ILE A 207 -3.24 1.76 -18.54
C ILE A 207 -2.12 0.93 -17.90
N MET A 208 -2.50 -0.24 -17.36
CA MET A 208 -1.59 -1.15 -16.67
C MET A 208 -1.46 -2.43 -17.48
N ASP A 209 -0.32 -3.09 -17.33
CA ASP A 209 -0.15 -4.46 -17.82
C ASP A 209 -1.24 -5.33 -17.21
N PRO A 210 -2.06 -6.00 -18.04
CA PRO A 210 -3.11 -6.86 -17.53
C PRO A 210 -2.51 -8.09 -16.87
N VAL A 211 -3.22 -8.64 -15.92
CA VAL A 211 -2.80 -9.83 -15.21
C VAL A 211 -3.57 -11.02 -15.74
N ASP A 212 -2.90 -12.14 -15.85
CA ASP A 212 -3.54 -13.40 -16.16
C ASP A 212 -4.49 -13.77 -15.01
N THR A 213 -5.78 -13.66 -15.29
CA THR A 213 -6.85 -14.00 -14.35
C THR A 213 -7.47 -15.36 -14.66
N SER A 214 -6.82 -16.15 -15.51
CA SER A 214 -7.31 -17.47 -15.85
C SER A 214 -7.29 -18.39 -14.65
N SER A 215 -8.40 -18.97 -14.49
CA SER A 215 -8.88 -19.73 -13.38
C SER A 215 -8.50 -21.21 -13.37
N ASP A 216 -7.57 -21.66 -14.14
CA ASP A 216 -7.29 -23.10 -14.19
C ASP A 216 -5.87 -23.44 -13.78
N THR A 217 -5.73 -24.16 -12.66
CA THR A 217 -4.48 -24.77 -12.19
C THR A 217 -3.90 -25.83 -13.12
N ASN A 218 -4.62 -26.20 -14.19
CA ASN A 218 -4.19 -27.14 -15.22
C ASN A 218 -3.54 -26.42 -16.41
N ALA A 219 -3.10 -27.18 -17.40
CA ALA A 219 -2.49 -26.69 -18.65
C ALA A 219 -3.31 -25.62 -19.42
N ALA A 220 -4.52 -25.33 -19.00
CA ALA A 220 -5.38 -24.27 -19.52
C ALA A 220 -4.93 -22.85 -19.08
N LEU A 221 -4.12 -22.70 -18.04
CA LEU A 221 -3.52 -21.41 -17.65
C LEU A 221 -2.76 -20.74 -18.81
N ASN A 222 -2.09 -21.53 -19.62
CA ASN A 222 -1.37 -21.04 -20.79
C ASN A 222 -2.29 -20.63 -21.96
N LYS A 223 -3.61 -20.66 -21.79
CA LYS A 223 -4.60 -20.35 -22.82
C LYS A 223 -5.39 -19.08 -22.51
N ALA A 224 -5.18 -18.48 -21.34
CA ALA A 224 -5.76 -17.19 -21.02
C ALA A 224 -5.07 -16.07 -21.81
N TYR A 225 -5.82 -15.06 -22.17
CA TYR A 225 -5.32 -13.89 -22.85
C TYR A 225 -6.16 -12.65 -22.52
N GLN A 226 -5.57 -11.48 -22.67
CA GLN A 226 -6.18 -10.18 -22.44
C GLN A 226 -6.02 -9.32 -23.69
N ASP A 227 -7.11 -9.07 -24.41
CA ASP A 227 -7.11 -8.23 -25.61
C ASP A 227 -6.94 -6.74 -25.30
N THR A 228 -7.25 -6.34 -24.06
CA THR A 228 -7.18 -4.95 -23.62
C THR A 228 -6.33 -4.85 -22.35
N PRO A 229 -5.61 -3.73 -22.16
CA PRO A 229 -4.91 -3.48 -20.91
C PRO A 229 -5.89 -3.32 -19.75
N ARG A 230 -5.39 -3.42 -18.53
CA ARG A 230 -6.14 -3.04 -17.33
C ARG A 230 -6.22 -1.52 -17.26
N PHE A 231 -7.41 -0.98 -17.08
CA PHE A 231 -7.66 0.45 -16.87
C PHE A 231 -7.84 0.73 -15.39
N GLU A 232 -7.12 1.74 -14.89
CA GLU A 232 -7.31 2.23 -13.54
C GLU A 232 -7.42 3.75 -13.51
N THR A 233 -8.17 4.26 -12.53
CA THR A 233 -8.33 5.70 -12.30
C THR A 233 -8.35 5.99 -10.81
N GLU A 234 -7.89 7.21 -10.44
CA GLU A 234 -8.04 7.77 -9.11
C GLU A 234 -8.34 9.27 -9.21
N ILE A 235 -9.35 9.70 -8.48
CA ILE A 235 -9.71 11.11 -8.30
C ILE A 235 -9.45 11.42 -6.82
N THR A 236 -8.63 12.43 -6.54
CA THR A 236 -8.38 12.92 -5.18
C THR A 236 -8.82 14.38 -5.06
N TYR A 237 -9.40 14.72 -3.91
CA TYR A 237 -9.76 16.10 -3.62
C TYR A 237 -9.35 16.48 -2.19
N GLN A 238 -8.52 17.52 -2.09
CA GLN A 238 -8.05 18.08 -0.83
C GLN A 238 -8.62 19.46 -0.62
N PHE A 239 -9.23 19.69 0.52
CA PHE A 239 -9.81 20.99 0.87
C PHE A 239 -9.78 21.21 2.39
N GLU A 240 -9.96 22.46 2.80
CA GLU A 240 -10.08 22.82 4.21
C GLU A 240 -11.48 23.43 4.46
N ALA A 241 -12.15 23.00 5.51
CA ALA A 241 -13.42 23.53 5.96
C ALA A 241 -13.45 23.57 7.49
N ALA A 242 -13.82 24.71 8.05
CA ALA A 242 -13.93 24.93 9.51
C ALA A 242 -12.67 24.50 10.32
N GLY A 243 -11.47 24.74 9.78
CA GLY A 243 -10.20 24.38 10.40
C GLY A 243 -9.88 22.88 10.35
N THR A 244 -10.62 22.10 9.58
CA THR A 244 -10.38 20.69 9.33
C THR A 244 -9.87 20.51 7.90
N GLN A 245 -8.75 19.80 7.75
CA GLN A 245 -8.22 19.40 6.44
C GLN A 245 -8.85 18.07 6.02
N PHE A 246 -9.42 18.05 4.84
CA PHE A 246 -10.03 16.86 4.25
C PHE A 246 -9.22 16.37 3.05
N HIS A 247 -9.03 15.07 2.97
CA HIS A 247 -8.55 14.38 1.78
C HIS A 247 -9.59 13.31 1.42
N THR A 248 -10.21 13.43 0.27
CA THR A 248 -11.19 12.46 -0.24
C THR A 248 -10.69 11.84 -1.52
N TRP A 249 -11.07 10.59 -1.78
CA TRP A 249 -10.66 9.87 -3.00
C TRP A 249 -11.75 8.93 -3.50
N LEU A 250 -11.66 8.67 -4.80
CA LEU A 250 -12.45 7.67 -5.52
C LEU A 250 -11.53 7.01 -6.54
N GLY A 251 -11.40 5.70 -6.47
CA GLY A 251 -10.63 4.89 -7.41
C GLY A 251 -11.52 3.95 -8.19
N GLY A 252 -11.07 3.54 -9.37
CA GLY A 252 -11.77 2.56 -10.18
C GLY A 252 -10.79 1.69 -10.97
N MET A 253 -11.19 0.44 -11.26
CA MET A 253 -10.45 -0.44 -12.15
C MET A 253 -11.39 -1.29 -13.01
N GLN A 254 -10.88 -1.69 -14.18
CA GLN A 254 -11.52 -2.64 -15.06
C GLN A 254 -10.49 -3.44 -15.85
N GLN A 255 -10.71 -4.75 -15.98
CA GLN A 255 -9.96 -5.67 -16.82
C GLN A 255 -10.85 -6.81 -17.28
N SER A 256 -10.67 -7.29 -18.51
CA SER A 256 -11.25 -8.54 -19.00
C SER A 256 -10.14 -9.55 -19.29
N SER A 257 -10.41 -10.82 -19.01
CA SER A 257 -9.56 -11.95 -19.34
C SER A 257 -10.36 -13.06 -20.02
N ASP A 258 -9.95 -13.45 -21.19
CA ASP A 258 -10.55 -14.52 -21.98
C ASP A 258 -9.69 -15.77 -21.97
N ASN A 259 -10.26 -16.90 -22.44
CA ASN A 259 -9.54 -18.16 -22.58
C ASN A 259 -9.78 -18.76 -23.95
N THR A 260 -8.72 -19.29 -24.58
CA THR A 260 -8.85 -19.99 -25.86
C THR A 260 -9.61 -21.32 -25.74
N ASP A 261 -9.77 -21.85 -24.53
CA ASP A 261 -10.64 -22.96 -24.24
C ASP A 261 -12.07 -22.45 -23.97
N SER A 262 -12.96 -22.66 -24.91
CA SER A 262 -14.36 -22.20 -24.84
C SER A 262 -15.17 -22.81 -23.69
N SER A 263 -14.65 -23.79 -22.99
CA SER A 263 -15.26 -24.35 -21.77
C SER A 263 -14.93 -23.54 -20.52
N VAL A 264 -13.88 -22.71 -20.57
CA VAL A 264 -13.49 -21.78 -19.52
C VAL A 264 -14.18 -20.45 -19.77
N LYS A 265 -14.88 -19.94 -18.77
CA LYS A 265 -15.53 -18.62 -18.88
C LYS A 265 -14.49 -17.51 -18.84
N SER A 266 -14.73 -16.45 -19.61
CA SER A 266 -14.07 -15.18 -19.41
C SER A 266 -14.35 -14.61 -18.01
N VAL A 267 -13.46 -13.80 -17.50
CA VAL A 267 -13.59 -13.11 -16.20
C VAL A 267 -13.48 -11.62 -16.42
N ASP A 268 -14.57 -10.91 -16.11
CA ASP A 268 -14.60 -9.47 -16.06
C ASP A 268 -14.30 -9.00 -14.62
N SER A 269 -13.17 -8.32 -14.45
CA SER A 269 -12.75 -7.75 -13.19
C SER A 269 -13.06 -6.27 -13.16
N LYS A 270 -13.82 -5.80 -12.18
CA LYS A 270 -14.15 -4.38 -12.01
C LYS A 270 -14.28 -4.02 -10.53
N GLY A 271 -13.94 -2.79 -10.19
CA GLY A 271 -14.04 -2.36 -8.81
C GLY A 271 -14.04 -0.84 -8.65
N VAL A 272 -14.54 -0.41 -7.50
CA VAL A 272 -14.45 0.96 -7.01
C VAL A 272 -13.86 0.97 -5.61
N SER A 273 -12.99 1.93 -5.32
CA SER A 273 -12.44 2.21 -4.00
C SER A 273 -12.72 3.65 -3.63
N TYR A 274 -12.91 3.93 -2.36
CA TYR A 274 -13.27 5.28 -1.92
C TYR A 274 -12.83 5.53 -0.48
N GLY A 275 -12.78 6.81 -0.10
CA GLY A 275 -12.55 7.17 1.28
C GLY A 275 -12.43 8.66 1.54
N VAL A 276 -12.29 8.94 2.84
CA VAL A 276 -12.08 10.28 3.38
C VAL A 276 -11.14 10.20 4.58
N GLN A 277 -10.17 11.10 4.64
CA GLN A 277 -9.40 11.39 5.84
C GLN A 277 -9.67 12.82 6.26
N ALA A 278 -9.98 13.03 7.56
CA ALA A 278 -10.18 14.32 8.18
C ALA A 278 -9.15 14.56 9.28
N LYS A 279 -8.39 15.67 9.19
CA LYS A 279 -7.38 16.07 10.17
C LYS A 279 -7.80 17.35 10.88
N MET A 280 -7.96 17.25 12.21
CA MET A 280 -8.35 18.35 13.11
C MET A 280 -7.29 18.53 14.19
N GLY A 281 -6.33 19.43 13.99
CA GLY A 281 -5.20 19.57 14.90
C GLY A 281 -4.42 18.28 15.06
N ASN A 282 -4.48 17.68 16.24
CA ASN A 282 -3.77 16.43 16.56
C ASN A 282 -4.57 15.15 16.27
N LEU A 283 -5.85 15.28 15.93
CA LEU A 283 -6.75 14.16 15.62
C LEU A 283 -6.78 13.91 14.12
N SER A 284 -6.65 12.65 13.69
CA SER A 284 -6.92 12.17 12.34
C SER A 284 -7.97 11.08 12.38
N ILE A 285 -8.94 11.13 11.49
CA ILE A 285 -9.95 10.08 11.29
C ILE A 285 -9.94 9.71 9.82
N THR A 286 -9.87 8.41 9.53
CA THR A 286 -9.89 7.87 8.16
C THR A 286 -11.01 6.85 8.07
N ALA A 287 -11.85 6.98 7.04
CA ALA A 287 -12.85 5.99 6.65
C ALA A 287 -12.69 5.69 5.17
N SER A 288 -12.57 4.43 4.82
CA SER A 288 -12.40 3.99 3.44
C SER A 288 -13.06 2.65 3.18
N GLY A 289 -13.18 2.28 1.91
CA GLY A 289 -13.73 1.00 1.52
C GLY A 289 -13.52 0.72 0.04
N PHE A 290 -13.98 -0.47 -0.36
CA PHE A 290 -14.01 -0.89 -1.76
C PHE A 290 -15.22 -1.81 -2.01
N GLN A 291 -15.58 -1.92 -3.28
CA GLN A 291 -16.49 -2.92 -3.82
C GLN A 291 -15.91 -3.42 -5.13
N ALA A 292 -15.89 -4.73 -5.34
CA ALA A 292 -15.28 -5.34 -6.50
C ALA A 292 -16.02 -6.62 -6.90
N GLU A 293 -15.93 -6.94 -8.18
CA GLU A 293 -16.37 -8.20 -8.78
C GLU A 293 -15.21 -8.75 -9.61
N GLY A 294 -14.91 -10.03 -9.48
CA GLY A 294 -13.82 -10.66 -10.24
C GLY A 294 -12.41 -10.21 -9.81
N ILE A 295 -12.25 -9.64 -8.62
CA ILE A 295 -10.97 -9.17 -8.08
C ILE A 295 -10.68 -9.90 -6.77
N ASN A 296 -9.43 -10.35 -6.61
CA ASN A 296 -8.95 -10.87 -5.35
C ASN A 296 -8.95 -9.73 -4.29
N PRO A 297 -9.63 -9.89 -3.14
CA PRO A 297 -9.72 -8.83 -2.13
C PRO A 297 -8.40 -8.53 -1.42
N PHE A 298 -7.35 -9.33 -1.65
CA PHE A 298 -6.00 -9.08 -1.13
C PHE A 298 -5.10 -8.35 -2.13
N TYR A 299 -5.27 -8.61 -3.46
CA TYR A 299 -4.35 -8.09 -4.48
C TYR A 299 -5.07 -7.64 -5.75
N THR A 300 -4.86 -6.41 -6.16
CA THR A 300 -5.47 -5.87 -7.40
C THR A 300 -4.95 -6.54 -8.67
N ASN A 301 -3.80 -7.23 -8.61
CA ASN A 301 -3.26 -8.01 -9.72
C ASN A 301 -3.69 -9.48 -9.70
N ASN A 302 -4.66 -9.83 -8.86
CA ASN A 302 -5.17 -11.18 -8.70
C ASN A 302 -4.09 -12.24 -8.35
N ALA A 303 -2.96 -11.80 -7.78
CA ALA A 303 -1.90 -12.71 -7.36
C ALA A 303 -2.39 -13.70 -6.30
N GLY A 304 -1.90 -14.92 -6.39
CA GLY A 304 -2.20 -15.97 -5.41
C GLY A 304 -3.52 -16.70 -5.63
N GLU A 305 -4.36 -16.28 -6.59
CA GLU A 305 -5.65 -16.94 -6.85
C GLU A 305 -5.65 -17.64 -8.21
N ALA A 306 -5.83 -18.94 -8.19
CA ALA A 306 -5.86 -19.75 -9.40
C ALA A 306 -7.26 -19.80 -10.04
N LEU A 307 -8.33 -19.42 -9.32
CA LEU A 307 -9.71 -19.61 -9.74
C LEU A 307 -10.55 -18.36 -9.50
N LEU A 308 -10.21 -17.25 -10.18
CA LEU A 308 -11.07 -16.08 -10.16
C LEU A 308 -12.42 -16.38 -10.81
N ARG A 309 -13.43 -15.83 -10.19
CA ARG A 309 -14.82 -15.90 -10.67
C ARG A 309 -15.37 -14.48 -10.64
N GLU A 310 -16.40 -14.22 -11.40
CA GLU A 310 -17.19 -13.00 -11.28
C GLU A 310 -18.06 -13.07 -10.01
N THR A 311 -17.38 -13.10 -8.86
CA THR A 311 -18.00 -13.06 -7.54
C THR A 311 -17.63 -11.75 -6.85
N ASP A 312 -18.50 -11.34 -5.96
CA ASP A 312 -18.36 -10.07 -5.25
C ASP A 312 -17.34 -10.16 -4.12
N SER A 313 -16.68 -9.06 -3.87
CA SER A 313 -15.96 -8.78 -2.62
C SER A 313 -16.14 -7.31 -2.27
N ASP A 314 -16.35 -7.03 -1.01
CA ASP A 314 -16.39 -5.66 -0.49
C ASP A 314 -15.80 -5.57 0.91
N GLY A 315 -15.40 -4.37 1.28
CA GLY A 315 -14.83 -4.15 2.60
C GLY A 315 -14.78 -2.67 2.96
N TYR A 316 -14.60 -2.42 4.25
CA TYR A 316 -14.38 -1.08 4.76
C TYR A 316 -13.36 -1.07 5.90
N LEU A 317 -12.71 0.09 6.06
CA LEU A 317 -11.74 0.38 7.10
C LEU A 317 -12.13 1.68 7.79
N LEU A 318 -12.19 1.65 9.12
CA LEU A 318 -12.37 2.82 9.97
C LEU A 318 -11.19 2.94 10.93
N GLN A 319 -10.54 4.10 10.91
CA GLN A 319 -9.38 4.36 11.73
C GLN A 319 -9.45 5.71 12.40
N GLY A 320 -8.77 5.85 13.54
CA GLY A 320 -8.57 7.12 14.19
C GLY A 320 -7.21 7.17 14.85
N SER A 321 -6.52 8.29 14.76
CA SER A 321 -5.28 8.51 15.50
C SER A 321 -5.24 9.86 16.20
N TYR A 322 -4.53 9.90 17.33
CA TYR A 322 -4.32 11.12 18.09
C TYR A 322 -2.86 11.27 18.47
N ARG A 323 -2.31 12.46 18.19
CA ARG A 323 -0.92 12.81 18.46
C ARG A 323 -0.82 13.65 19.74
N PHE A 324 0.09 13.29 20.64
CA PHE A 324 0.39 14.05 21.85
C PHE A 324 1.90 14.03 22.13
N GLY A 325 2.51 15.21 22.06
CA GLY A 325 3.95 15.34 22.12
C GLY A 325 4.64 14.49 21.03
N LYS A 326 5.53 13.62 21.47
CA LYS A 326 6.25 12.67 20.58
C LYS A 326 5.48 11.36 20.33
N ASN A 327 4.30 11.22 20.88
CA ASN A 327 3.52 9.98 20.77
C ASN A 327 2.35 10.14 19.82
N ARG A 328 1.97 9.04 19.17
CA ARG A 328 0.72 8.88 18.43
C ARG A 328 0.10 7.54 18.81
N VAL A 329 -1.16 7.57 19.21
CA VAL A 329 -1.98 6.35 19.34
C VAL A 329 -2.89 6.26 18.12
N ALA A 330 -3.00 5.08 17.53
CA ALA A 330 -3.91 4.79 16.44
C ALA A 330 -4.80 3.60 16.80
N LEU A 331 -6.05 3.66 16.36
CA LEU A 331 -7.04 2.60 16.44
C LEU A 331 -7.47 2.24 15.02
N SER A 332 -7.69 0.97 14.76
CA SER A 332 -8.09 0.46 13.45
C SER A 332 -9.16 -0.62 13.61
N TYR A 333 -10.15 -0.58 12.73
CA TYR A 333 -11.13 -1.63 12.52
C TYR A 333 -11.37 -1.78 11.03
N GLY A 334 -11.22 -2.99 10.51
CA GLY A 334 -11.41 -3.30 9.09
C GLY A 334 -12.15 -4.61 8.92
N THR A 335 -12.92 -4.72 7.83
CA THR A 335 -13.60 -5.96 7.45
C THR A 335 -13.67 -6.09 5.94
N THR A 336 -13.69 -7.34 5.47
CA THR A 336 -13.91 -7.69 4.07
C THR A 336 -14.77 -8.94 3.99
N GLU A 337 -15.82 -8.88 3.18
CA GLU A 337 -16.60 -10.03 2.75
C GLU A 337 -16.06 -10.51 1.40
N ASP A 338 -15.67 -11.77 1.30
CA ASP A 338 -15.18 -12.41 0.07
C ASP A 338 -16.09 -13.58 -0.31
N GLU A 339 -16.66 -13.51 -1.49
CA GLU A 339 -17.52 -14.57 -2.04
C GLU A 339 -16.72 -15.71 -2.72
N GLY A 340 -15.39 -15.71 -2.56
CA GLY A 340 -14.52 -16.80 -2.92
C GLY A 340 -13.38 -16.47 -3.88
N ASN A 341 -13.08 -15.20 -4.12
CA ASN A 341 -11.95 -14.79 -4.95
C ASN A 341 -10.60 -14.70 -4.20
N GLY A 342 -10.63 -14.68 -2.86
CA GLY A 342 -9.42 -14.62 -2.05
C GLY A 342 -8.87 -15.98 -1.64
N LEU A 343 -9.75 -16.90 -1.23
CA LEU A 343 -9.38 -18.24 -0.74
C LEU A 343 -9.99 -19.38 -1.56
N GLY A 344 -10.58 -19.09 -2.71
CA GLY A 344 -11.35 -20.09 -3.48
C GLY A 344 -12.67 -20.50 -2.82
N SER A 345 -12.98 -20.02 -1.62
CA SER A 345 -14.19 -20.28 -0.83
C SER A 345 -14.61 -19.01 -0.10
N ALA A 346 -15.92 -18.80 0.04
CA ALA A 346 -16.45 -17.62 0.69
C ALA A 346 -16.02 -17.52 2.16
N ALA A 347 -15.56 -16.34 2.58
CA ALA A 347 -15.14 -16.06 3.93
C ALA A 347 -15.26 -14.57 4.28
N ASP A 348 -15.40 -14.27 5.56
CA ASP A 348 -15.32 -12.93 6.12
C ASP A 348 -13.99 -12.78 6.85
N PHE A 349 -13.34 -11.64 6.63
CA PHE A 349 -12.10 -11.24 7.29
C PHE A 349 -12.37 -9.99 8.12
N GLU A 350 -11.99 -10.01 9.38
CA GLU A 350 -12.11 -8.86 10.27
C GLU A 350 -10.79 -8.61 10.99
N THR A 351 -10.41 -7.35 11.15
CA THR A 351 -9.23 -6.97 11.95
C THR A 351 -9.55 -5.83 12.91
N ARG A 352 -8.94 -5.89 14.08
CA ARG A 352 -8.94 -4.83 15.09
C ARG A 352 -7.51 -4.58 15.52
N GLY A 353 -7.13 -3.31 15.59
CA GLY A 353 -5.77 -2.94 15.97
C GLY A 353 -5.70 -1.71 16.85
N ILE A 354 -4.70 -1.69 17.72
CA ILE A 354 -4.25 -0.52 18.46
C ILE A 354 -2.74 -0.41 18.37
N GLY A 355 -2.23 0.76 17.95
CA GLY A 355 -0.80 1.04 17.84
C GLY A 355 -0.39 2.26 18.65
N LEU A 356 0.75 2.16 19.31
CA LEU A 356 1.46 3.27 19.96
C LEU A 356 2.77 3.50 19.19
N PHE A 357 2.94 4.70 18.67
CA PHE A 357 4.12 5.16 17.94
C PHE A 357 4.82 6.26 18.72
N HIS A 358 6.09 6.07 19.07
CA HIS A 358 6.90 7.05 19.79
C HIS A 358 8.05 7.53 18.91
N SER A 359 8.01 8.80 18.47
CA SER A 359 9.11 9.42 17.72
C SER A 359 10.26 9.78 18.66
N VAL A 360 11.34 9.01 18.60
CA VAL A 360 12.59 9.34 19.33
C VAL A 360 13.18 10.63 18.75
N ASN A 361 13.26 10.68 17.43
CA ASN A 361 13.63 11.83 16.60
C ASN A 361 12.93 11.74 15.24
N ASP A 362 13.31 12.58 14.27
CA ASP A 362 12.69 12.66 12.96
C ASP A 362 12.89 11.38 12.09
N ASN A 363 13.88 10.56 12.43
CA ASN A 363 14.26 9.38 11.66
C ASN A 363 13.89 8.05 12.36
N LEU A 364 13.79 8.04 13.70
CA LEU A 364 13.61 6.82 14.51
C LEU A 364 12.29 6.86 15.26
N THR A 365 11.44 5.87 15.03
CA THR A 365 10.19 5.65 15.74
C THR A 365 10.19 4.28 16.41
N LEU A 366 9.81 4.22 17.68
CA LEU A 366 9.49 2.98 18.37
C LEU A 366 8.00 2.70 18.25
N VAL A 367 7.65 1.43 18.08
CA VAL A 367 6.25 1.01 17.86
C VAL A 367 5.90 -0.15 18.79
N ALA A 368 4.73 -0.08 19.41
CA ALA A 368 4.09 -1.21 20.09
C ALA A 368 2.66 -1.36 19.56
N GLU A 369 2.24 -2.58 19.25
CA GLU A 369 0.98 -2.82 18.56
C GLU A 369 0.31 -4.10 19.07
N LEU A 370 -1.02 -4.08 19.16
CA LEU A 370 -1.86 -5.24 19.41
C LEU A 370 -2.86 -5.33 18.26
N ASN A 371 -2.91 -6.50 17.62
CA ASN A 371 -3.84 -6.81 16.54
C ASN A 371 -4.62 -8.08 16.84
N GLU A 372 -5.85 -8.11 16.39
CA GLU A 372 -6.70 -9.30 16.37
C GLU A 372 -7.24 -9.49 14.94
N VAL A 373 -7.13 -10.70 14.42
CA VAL A 373 -7.69 -11.14 13.15
C VAL A 373 -8.71 -12.21 13.41
N GLU A 374 -9.89 -12.05 12.84
CA GLU A 374 -10.92 -13.07 12.80
C GLU A 374 -11.19 -13.46 11.35
N VAL A 375 -11.18 -14.77 11.04
CA VAL A 375 -11.62 -15.29 9.74
C VAL A 375 -12.77 -16.26 9.99
N ARG A 376 -13.85 -16.09 9.24
CA ARG A 376 -15.06 -16.92 9.34
C ARG A 376 -15.48 -17.37 7.94
N GLY A 377 -15.48 -18.67 7.75
CA GLY A 377 -16.01 -19.27 6.52
C GLY A 377 -17.51 -19.03 6.36
N ARG A 378 -17.94 -18.82 5.12
CA ARG A 378 -19.34 -18.61 4.71
C ARG A 378 -19.78 -19.70 3.74
N LYS A 379 -21.07 -19.79 3.46
CA LYS A 379 -21.66 -20.70 2.44
C LYS A 379 -21.22 -22.16 2.60
N GLY A 380 -21.08 -22.62 3.86
CA GLY A 380 -20.68 -24.00 4.16
C GLY A 380 -19.17 -24.25 4.24
N ASN A 381 -18.35 -23.20 4.05
CA ASN A 381 -16.93 -23.24 4.35
C ASN A 381 -16.75 -23.32 5.91
N PRO A 382 -16.13 -24.37 6.45
CA PRO A 382 -16.00 -24.55 7.89
C PRO A 382 -14.90 -23.70 8.53
N LEU A 383 -14.18 -22.90 7.74
CA LEU A 383 -13.03 -22.12 8.19
C LEU A 383 -13.35 -21.23 9.38
N GLN A 384 -12.50 -21.28 10.39
CA GLN A 384 -12.56 -20.44 11.58
C GLN A 384 -11.16 -20.17 12.10
N GLU A 385 -10.83 -18.90 12.31
CA GLU A 385 -9.57 -18.43 12.89
C GLU A 385 -9.82 -17.26 13.83
N ASP A 386 -9.10 -17.25 14.95
CA ASP A 386 -8.91 -16.12 15.87
C ASP A 386 -7.41 -16.00 16.16
N THR A 387 -6.75 -14.99 15.58
CA THR A 387 -5.32 -14.75 15.78
C THR A 387 -5.12 -13.42 16.49
N ARG A 388 -4.46 -13.43 17.66
CA ARG A 388 -4.07 -12.23 18.42
C ARG A 388 -2.58 -12.07 18.41
N THR A 389 -2.12 -10.88 18.05
CA THR A 389 -0.71 -10.58 17.87
C THR A 389 -0.30 -9.37 18.68
N PHE A 390 0.74 -9.53 19.50
CA PHE A 390 1.49 -8.43 20.10
C PHE A 390 2.78 -8.23 19.32
N ALA A 391 3.09 -7.00 18.96
CA ALA A 391 4.34 -6.64 18.30
C ALA A 391 4.99 -5.44 18.98
N ILE A 392 6.32 -5.47 19.11
CA ILE A 392 7.12 -4.33 19.57
C ILE A 392 8.37 -4.23 18.71
N GLY A 393 8.69 -3.04 18.25
CA GLY A 393 9.82 -2.85 17.35
C GLY A 393 10.20 -1.41 17.12
N ALA A 394 10.99 -1.21 16.08
CA ALA A 394 11.46 0.09 15.68
C ALA A 394 11.46 0.24 14.17
N ALA A 395 11.28 1.47 13.71
CA ALA A 395 11.39 1.86 12.32
C ALA A 395 12.36 3.05 12.19
N LEU A 396 13.26 2.96 11.23
CA LEU A 396 14.21 4.01 10.86
C LEU A 396 13.96 4.43 9.42
N SER A 397 13.90 5.72 9.18
CA SER A 397 13.74 6.32 7.84
C SER A 397 14.77 7.41 7.59
N PHE A 398 15.20 7.58 6.35
CA PHE A 398 16.12 8.66 5.92
C PHE A 398 15.82 9.08 4.49
#